data_d33f597ebc50f5567e2e758ac4552d02
#
_entry.id   d33f597ebc50f5567e2e758ac4552d02
#
_cell.length_a   1.000
_cell.length_b   1.000
_cell.length_c   1.000
_cell.angle_alpha   90.00
_cell.angle_beta   90.00
_cell.angle_gamma   90.00
#
_symmetry.space_group_name_H-M   'P 1'
#
loop_
_entity.id
_entity.type
_entity.pdbx_description
1 polymer ?
#
loop_
_entity_poly.entity_id
_entity_poly.type
_entity_poly.pdbx_seq_one_letter_code
_entity_poly.pdbx_strand_id
1 'polypeptide(L)'
;TLMRSSAASDVYKRQFVYTGDIHAMWLRDSGAQVWPYVQLANKDPELKKMLAGVINRQFKCINIDPYANAFNMNSEGGEWMSDLTDMKPELHERKWEIDSLCYPIRLAYHYWKTTGDASVFSDEWLQAIANVLKTFKEQQRKDDAKGPYRFQRKTERALDTMTNDGWGNPVKPVGLIASAFRPSDDATTFQFLVPSNFFAVTSLRKAAEILNTVNKKPALAKECTALADEVEKALKKYAVCNHPKYGKIYAFEVDGFGNQLLMDDANVPSLIALPYLGDVKVTDPIYQNTRKFVWSEDNPYFFKGSAGEGIGGPHIGYDMIWPMSIMMKAFTSQNDAEIKTCIKMLMDTDAGTGFMHESFNKNDPKNFTRAWFAWQNTLFGELILKLVNEGKVDLLNSIQ
;
A
#
# COMPACT_ATOMS: atom_id res chain seq x y z
N THR A 1 -18.89 -10.44 1.03
CA THR A 1 -20.06 -10.25 1.90
C THR A 1 -19.97 -8.89 2.55
N LEU A 2 -20.60 -7.89 1.93
CA LEU A 2 -20.71 -6.54 2.43
C LEU A 2 -21.75 -6.49 3.55
N MET A 3 -21.35 -6.08 4.73
CA MET A 3 -22.10 -5.40 5.78
C MET A 3 -23.11 -6.18 6.64
N ARG A 4 -22.89 -6.10 7.93
CA ARG A 4 -23.96 -5.93 8.94
C ARG A 4 -23.58 -4.81 9.88
N SER A 5 -24.44 -3.83 10.04
CA SER A 5 -24.32 -2.74 10.99
C SER A 5 -25.60 -2.60 11.83
N SER A 6 -25.45 -2.38 13.13
CA SER A 6 -26.52 -2.43 14.11
C SER A 6 -27.05 -1.07 14.60
N ALA A 7 -26.77 0.05 13.93
CA ALA A 7 -27.33 1.35 14.29
C ALA A 7 -27.74 2.14 13.04
N ALA A 8 -29.01 2.26 12.78
CA ALA A 8 -29.59 2.77 11.54
C ALA A 8 -29.21 4.21 11.13
N SER A 9 -28.73 5.07 12.02
CA SER A 9 -28.29 6.43 11.67
C SER A 9 -26.79 6.57 11.39
N ASP A 10 -25.96 5.66 11.90
CA ASP A 10 -24.49 5.64 11.69
C ASP A 10 -24.09 4.70 10.55
N VAL A 11 -25.00 3.80 10.14
CA VAL A 11 -24.78 2.75 9.13
C VAL A 11 -24.26 3.29 7.82
N TYR A 12 -24.72 4.45 7.40
CA TYR A 12 -24.36 5.08 6.13
C TYR A 12 -23.25 6.13 6.24
N LYS A 13 -22.77 6.41 7.45
CA LYS A 13 -21.76 7.44 7.67
C LYS A 13 -20.36 6.89 7.85
N ARG A 14 -20.20 5.63 8.27
CA ARG A 14 -18.90 5.02 8.58
C ARG A 14 -18.92 3.54 8.26
N GLN A 15 -18.61 3.20 7.00
CA GLN A 15 -18.63 1.83 6.53
C GLN A 15 -17.35 1.09 6.91
N PHE A 16 -17.50 -0.10 7.48
CA PHE A 16 -16.41 -0.99 7.83
C PHE A 16 -16.21 -2.04 6.72
N VAL A 17 -15.01 -2.13 6.18
CA VAL A 17 -14.64 -3.10 5.14
C VAL A 17 -13.75 -4.16 5.76
N TYR A 18 -14.20 -5.40 5.76
CA TYR A 18 -13.36 -6.52 6.16
C TYR A 18 -12.21 -6.73 5.17
N THR A 19 -11.02 -7.03 5.71
CA THR A 19 -9.87 -7.40 4.90
C THR A 19 -10.01 -8.87 4.49
N GLY A 20 -10.76 -9.07 3.41
CA GLY A 20 -11.02 -10.39 2.88
C GLY A 20 -11.73 -11.32 3.89
N ASP A 21 -11.02 -12.39 4.28
CA ASP A 21 -11.46 -13.40 5.23
C ASP A 21 -11.17 -13.02 6.70
N ILE A 22 -10.50 -11.90 6.96
CA ILE A 22 -10.18 -11.42 8.30
C ILE A 22 -11.22 -10.40 8.76
N HIS A 23 -11.77 -10.59 9.96
CA HIS A 23 -12.82 -9.73 10.53
C HIS A 23 -12.26 -8.44 11.14
N ALA A 24 -11.31 -7.81 10.44
CA ALA A 24 -10.71 -6.53 10.79
C ALA A 24 -10.59 -5.65 9.54
N MET A 25 -10.31 -4.38 9.72
CA MET A 25 -10.19 -3.40 8.65
C MET A 25 -8.77 -2.83 8.63
N TRP A 26 -7.93 -3.28 7.70
CA TRP A 26 -6.68 -2.63 7.37
C TRP A 26 -6.94 -1.32 6.61
N LEU A 27 -6.21 -0.27 6.94
CA LEU A 27 -6.34 1.01 6.24
C LEU A 27 -5.89 0.90 4.78
N ARG A 28 -4.84 0.17 4.50
CA ARG A 28 -4.36 -0.18 3.16
C ARG A 28 -5.44 -0.90 2.36
N ASP A 29 -5.85 -2.06 2.87
CA ASP A 29 -6.78 -2.97 2.18
C ASP A 29 -8.14 -2.35 1.95
N SER A 30 -8.71 -1.70 2.95
CA SER A 30 -10.02 -1.04 2.81
C SER A 30 -10.04 0.03 1.72
N GLY A 31 -8.92 0.74 1.53
CA GLY A 31 -8.76 1.68 0.44
C GLY A 31 -8.61 1.00 -0.92
N ALA A 32 -7.74 -0.03 -0.99
CA ALA A 32 -7.46 -0.75 -2.22
C ALA A 32 -8.65 -1.57 -2.74
N GLN A 33 -9.37 -2.26 -1.83
CA GLN A 33 -10.53 -3.08 -2.17
C GLN A 33 -11.69 -2.28 -2.75
N VAL A 34 -11.89 -1.02 -2.34
CA VAL A 34 -12.99 -0.19 -2.86
C VAL A 34 -12.57 0.74 -4.00
N TRP A 35 -11.27 0.88 -4.23
CA TRP A 35 -10.71 1.77 -5.26
C TRP A 35 -11.32 1.61 -6.66
N PRO A 36 -11.49 0.39 -7.23
CA PRO A 36 -12.01 0.24 -8.59
C PRO A 36 -13.44 0.73 -8.75
N TYR A 37 -14.20 0.74 -7.67
CA TYR A 37 -15.62 1.12 -7.70
C TYR A 37 -15.84 2.64 -7.70
N VAL A 38 -14.84 3.45 -7.36
CA VAL A 38 -14.94 4.91 -7.30
C VAL A 38 -15.43 5.49 -8.64
N GLN A 39 -14.95 4.96 -9.77
CA GLN A 39 -15.38 5.41 -11.11
C GLN A 39 -16.86 5.18 -11.40
N LEU A 40 -17.54 4.31 -10.66
CA LEU A 40 -18.96 3.99 -10.81
C LEU A 40 -19.85 4.85 -9.89
N ALA A 41 -19.27 5.57 -8.92
CA ALA A 41 -19.99 6.28 -7.87
C ALA A 41 -20.99 7.32 -8.38
N ASN A 42 -20.74 7.95 -9.53
CA ASN A 42 -21.66 8.91 -10.14
C ASN A 42 -22.90 8.26 -10.79
N LYS A 43 -22.85 6.94 -11.02
CA LYS A 43 -23.96 6.18 -11.62
C LYS A 43 -24.79 5.45 -10.57
N ASP A 44 -24.27 5.32 -9.35
CA ASP A 44 -24.89 4.59 -8.25
C ASP A 44 -24.82 5.42 -6.95
N PRO A 45 -25.92 6.06 -6.52
CA PRO A 45 -25.95 6.88 -5.30
C PRO A 45 -25.68 6.10 -4.01
N GLU A 46 -26.07 4.82 -3.93
CA GLU A 46 -25.82 4.00 -2.75
C GLU A 46 -24.34 3.62 -2.66
N LEU A 47 -23.72 3.28 -3.79
CA LEU A 47 -22.28 3.07 -3.88
C LEU A 47 -21.50 4.35 -3.50
N LYS A 48 -21.92 5.50 -4.02
CA LYS A 48 -21.32 6.80 -3.67
C LYS A 48 -21.34 7.04 -2.17
N LYS A 49 -22.48 6.80 -1.52
CA LYS A 49 -22.68 6.95 -0.09
C LYS A 49 -21.84 5.95 0.71
N MET A 50 -21.78 4.70 0.26
CA MET A 50 -20.92 3.67 0.85
C MET A 50 -19.45 4.09 0.84
N LEU A 51 -18.94 4.56 -0.30
CA LEU A 51 -17.54 5.01 -0.45
C LEU A 51 -17.23 6.19 0.47
N ALA A 52 -18.13 7.18 0.57
CA ALA A 52 -17.98 8.27 1.52
C ALA A 52 -17.91 7.76 2.97
N GLY A 53 -18.72 6.74 3.30
CA GLY A 53 -18.72 6.09 4.61
C GLY A 53 -17.38 5.39 4.93
N VAL A 54 -16.78 4.69 3.95
CA VAL A 54 -15.44 4.07 4.09
C VAL A 54 -14.38 5.13 4.36
N ILE A 55 -14.36 6.21 3.59
CA ILE A 55 -13.42 7.33 3.74
C ILE A 55 -13.54 7.95 5.14
N ASN A 56 -14.75 8.24 5.60
CA ASN A 56 -14.97 8.77 6.96
C ASN A 56 -14.51 7.77 8.04
N ARG A 57 -14.72 6.47 7.84
CA ARG A 57 -14.25 5.45 8.77
C ARG A 57 -12.72 5.43 8.85
N GLN A 58 -12.04 5.53 7.73
CA GLN A 58 -10.57 5.57 7.68
C GLN A 58 -10.02 6.78 8.44
N PHE A 59 -10.61 7.97 8.30
CA PHE A 59 -10.19 9.15 9.06
C PHE A 59 -10.42 8.99 10.56
N LYS A 60 -11.55 8.41 10.95
CA LYS A 60 -11.79 8.05 12.35
C LYS A 60 -10.71 7.11 12.88
N CYS A 61 -10.34 6.09 12.13
CA CYS A 61 -9.29 5.14 12.50
C CYS A 61 -7.93 5.84 12.71
N ILE A 62 -7.53 6.72 11.79
CA ILE A 62 -6.31 7.53 11.93
C ILE A 62 -6.35 8.40 13.20
N ASN A 63 -7.53 8.94 13.55
CA ASN A 63 -7.69 9.76 14.76
C ASN A 63 -7.67 8.94 16.05
N ILE A 64 -8.01 7.65 16.00
CA ILE A 64 -7.87 6.72 17.14
C ILE A 64 -6.40 6.42 17.40
N ASP A 65 -5.67 6.00 16.37
CA ASP A 65 -4.23 5.73 16.46
C ASP A 65 -3.57 5.75 15.06
N PRO A 66 -2.74 6.76 14.75
CA PRO A 66 -2.08 6.84 13.45
C PRO A 66 -0.93 5.83 13.26
N TYR A 67 -0.53 5.11 14.31
CA TYR A 67 0.48 4.04 14.26
C TYR A 67 -0.11 2.66 13.99
N ALA A 68 -1.44 2.51 14.03
CA ALA A 68 -2.10 1.24 13.77
C ALA A 68 -2.40 1.04 12.27
N ASN A 69 -2.17 -0.17 11.78
CA ASN A 69 -2.49 -0.58 10.42
C ASN A 69 -3.91 -1.16 10.33
N ALA A 70 -4.41 -1.84 11.38
CA ALA A 70 -5.69 -2.54 11.36
C ALA A 70 -6.56 -2.25 12.59
N PHE A 71 -7.87 -2.21 12.37
CA PHE A 71 -8.86 -1.81 13.37
C PHE A 71 -9.99 -2.83 13.50
N ASN A 72 -10.54 -2.95 14.72
CA ASN A 72 -11.74 -3.72 15.02
C ASN A 72 -13.00 -2.92 14.63
N MET A 73 -14.12 -3.61 14.44
CA MET A 73 -15.41 -2.97 14.18
C MET A 73 -15.89 -2.18 15.41
N ASN A 74 -15.59 -2.69 16.61
CA ASN A 74 -15.96 -2.15 17.92
C ASN A 74 -14.72 -1.98 18.83
N SER A 75 -14.93 -1.70 20.11
CA SER A 75 -13.89 -1.52 21.13
C SER A 75 -13.86 -2.69 22.13
N GLU A 76 -14.02 -3.92 21.66
CA GLU A 76 -14.01 -5.13 22.50
C GLU A 76 -12.63 -5.80 22.56
N GLY A 77 -11.64 -5.26 21.84
CA GLY A 77 -10.33 -5.87 21.68
C GLY A 77 -10.30 -6.91 20.56
N GLY A 78 -9.18 -7.59 20.41
CA GLY A 78 -8.96 -8.55 19.33
C GLY A 78 -7.78 -9.48 19.59
N GLU A 79 -7.40 -10.19 18.55
CA GLU A 79 -6.40 -11.26 18.58
C GLU A 79 -5.04 -10.81 19.12
N TRP A 80 -4.61 -9.60 18.73
CA TRP A 80 -3.25 -9.11 18.97
C TRP A 80 -3.10 -8.20 20.20
N MET A 81 -4.07 -8.22 21.12
CA MET A 81 -4.01 -7.39 22.35
C MET A 81 -2.80 -7.69 23.26
N SER A 82 -2.13 -8.82 23.07
CA SER A 82 -0.91 -9.18 23.79
C SER A 82 0.39 -8.62 23.21
N ASP A 83 0.33 -7.93 22.06
CA ASP A 83 1.48 -7.29 21.46
C ASP A 83 2.08 -6.22 22.40
N LEU A 84 3.40 -6.17 22.45
CA LEU A 84 4.13 -5.20 23.29
C LEU A 84 4.28 -3.87 22.54
N THR A 85 3.20 -3.13 22.46
CA THR A 85 3.03 -1.79 21.92
C THR A 85 1.85 -1.13 22.63
N ASP A 86 1.51 0.14 22.34
CA ASP A 86 0.40 0.86 22.98
C ASP A 86 -0.96 0.42 22.39
N MET A 87 -1.34 -0.85 22.63
CA MET A 87 -2.60 -1.42 22.16
C MET A 87 -3.80 -0.75 22.82
N LYS A 88 -4.88 -0.58 22.03
CA LYS A 88 -6.20 -0.08 22.44
C LYS A 88 -7.27 -1.07 21.97
N PRO A 89 -8.44 -1.15 22.63
CA PRO A 89 -9.51 -2.09 22.25
C PRO A 89 -10.04 -1.93 20.82
N GLU A 90 -9.91 -0.74 20.23
CA GLU A 90 -10.31 -0.45 18.84
C GLU A 90 -9.32 -1.01 17.82
N LEU A 91 -8.09 -1.35 18.23
CA LEU A 91 -7.05 -1.80 17.33
C LEU A 91 -7.09 -3.31 17.19
N HIS A 92 -7.08 -3.80 15.95
CA HIS A 92 -6.82 -5.20 15.67
C HIS A 92 -5.33 -5.48 15.71
N GLU A 93 -4.52 -4.62 15.05
CA GLU A 93 -3.07 -4.69 15.00
C GLU A 93 -2.47 -3.28 15.00
N ARG A 94 -1.29 -3.12 15.63
CA ARG A 94 -0.61 -1.81 15.71
C ARG A 94 0.78 -1.88 15.10
N LYS A 95 0.89 -2.42 13.89
CA LYS A 95 2.10 -2.37 13.08
C LYS A 95 2.19 -1.03 12.36
N TRP A 96 3.28 -0.29 12.59
CA TRP A 96 3.49 0.99 11.95
C TRP A 96 3.96 0.82 10.51
N GLU A 97 3.15 1.28 9.58
CA GLU A 97 3.36 1.28 8.13
C GLU A 97 3.03 2.67 7.57
N ILE A 98 3.94 3.25 6.79
CA ILE A 98 3.72 4.56 6.15
C ILE A 98 2.49 4.53 5.25
N ASP A 99 2.32 3.47 4.47
CA ASP A 99 1.25 3.33 3.48
C ASP A 99 -0.14 3.25 4.11
N SER A 100 -0.26 2.76 5.34
CA SER A 100 -1.51 2.77 6.10
C SER A 100 -2.10 4.18 6.27
N LEU A 101 -1.27 5.23 6.29
CA LEU A 101 -1.73 6.62 6.30
C LEU A 101 -1.88 7.23 4.89
N CYS A 102 -1.28 6.63 3.88
CA CYS A 102 -1.32 7.12 2.50
C CYS A 102 -2.56 6.65 1.73
N TYR A 103 -2.96 5.39 1.91
CA TYR A 103 -4.14 4.83 1.21
C TYR A 103 -5.44 5.59 1.48
N PRO A 104 -5.77 6.00 2.72
CA PRO A 104 -6.95 6.83 2.98
C PRO A 104 -6.95 8.17 2.24
N ILE A 105 -5.80 8.84 2.17
CA ILE A 105 -5.65 10.10 1.43
C ILE A 105 -5.83 9.86 -0.07
N ARG A 106 -5.21 8.79 -0.61
CA ARG A 106 -5.33 8.40 -2.01
C ARG A 106 -6.79 8.14 -2.38
N LEU A 107 -7.52 7.37 -1.59
CA LEU A 107 -8.93 7.06 -1.82
C LEU A 107 -9.80 8.31 -1.77
N ALA A 108 -9.67 9.13 -0.73
CA ALA A 108 -10.46 10.36 -0.57
C ALA A 108 -10.22 11.35 -1.72
N TYR A 109 -8.96 11.50 -2.14
CA TYR A 109 -8.61 12.34 -3.28
C TYR A 109 -9.26 11.85 -4.58
N HIS A 110 -9.18 10.55 -4.86
CA HIS A 110 -9.78 9.96 -6.06
C HIS A 110 -11.31 10.07 -6.05
N TYR A 111 -11.95 9.79 -4.91
CA TYR A 111 -13.38 9.97 -4.72
C TYR A 111 -13.83 11.40 -5.04
N TRP A 112 -13.14 12.39 -4.46
CA TRP A 112 -13.44 13.80 -4.72
C TRP A 112 -13.25 14.19 -6.19
N LYS A 113 -12.12 13.80 -6.78
CA LYS A 113 -11.84 14.11 -8.20
C LYS A 113 -12.85 13.48 -9.15
N THR A 114 -13.36 12.31 -8.82
CA THR A 114 -14.34 11.59 -9.64
C THR A 114 -15.76 12.12 -9.45
N THR A 115 -16.14 12.38 -8.20
CA THR A 115 -17.54 12.68 -7.87
C THR A 115 -17.84 14.16 -7.68
N GLY A 116 -16.84 15.00 -7.47
CA GLY A 116 -16.98 16.39 -7.03
C GLY A 116 -17.45 16.55 -5.59
N ASP A 117 -17.76 15.46 -4.89
CA ASP A 117 -18.25 15.49 -3.52
C ASP A 117 -17.12 15.74 -2.53
N ALA A 118 -17.17 16.89 -1.86
CA ALA A 118 -16.21 17.34 -0.86
C ALA A 118 -16.69 17.11 0.59
N SER A 119 -17.84 16.49 0.79
CA SER A 119 -18.47 16.33 2.12
C SER A 119 -17.66 15.49 3.11
N VAL A 120 -16.75 14.64 2.59
CA VAL A 120 -15.84 13.82 3.39
C VAL A 120 -14.70 14.62 4.05
N PHE A 121 -14.44 15.86 3.60
CA PHE A 121 -13.34 16.70 4.12
C PHE A 121 -13.80 17.59 5.28
N SER A 122 -14.29 16.95 6.32
CA SER A 122 -14.79 17.53 7.56
C SER A 122 -13.66 17.90 8.54
N ASP A 123 -14.03 18.34 9.75
CA ASP A 123 -13.07 18.54 10.84
C ASP A 123 -12.37 17.24 11.26
N GLU A 124 -13.03 16.07 11.12
CA GLU A 124 -12.43 14.76 11.37
C GLU A 124 -11.28 14.47 10.37
N TRP A 125 -11.45 14.85 9.10
CA TRP A 125 -10.39 14.84 8.10
C TRP A 125 -9.25 15.78 8.47
N LEU A 126 -9.54 17.03 8.87
CA LEU A 126 -8.51 18.01 9.24
C LEU A 126 -7.65 17.49 10.41
N GLN A 127 -8.30 16.90 11.42
CA GLN A 127 -7.59 16.27 12.53
C GLN A 127 -6.76 15.07 12.08
N ALA A 128 -7.28 14.23 11.18
CA ALA A 128 -6.55 13.08 10.63
C ALA A 128 -5.29 13.54 9.88
N ILE A 129 -5.37 14.58 9.05
CA ILE A 129 -4.18 15.12 8.36
C ILE A 129 -3.16 15.73 9.33
N ALA A 130 -3.61 16.41 10.38
CA ALA A 130 -2.71 16.89 11.41
C ALA A 130 -1.97 15.73 12.12
N ASN A 131 -2.68 14.62 12.41
CA ASN A 131 -2.09 13.41 12.97
C ASN A 131 -1.10 12.76 11.99
N VAL A 132 -1.43 12.65 10.69
CA VAL A 132 -0.51 12.14 9.65
C VAL A 132 0.78 12.96 9.60
N LEU A 133 0.67 14.30 9.55
CA LEU A 133 1.84 15.19 9.54
C LEU A 133 2.70 15.02 10.78
N LYS A 134 2.07 14.97 11.95
CA LYS A 134 2.76 14.75 13.22
C LYS A 134 3.53 13.42 13.19
N THR A 135 2.86 12.32 12.86
CA THR A 135 3.44 10.96 12.83
C THR A 135 4.59 10.86 11.83
N PHE A 136 4.43 11.42 10.63
CA PHE A 136 5.51 11.41 9.63
C PHE A 136 6.73 12.22 10.10
N LYS A 137 6.52 13.41 10.71
CA LYS A 137 7.61 14.21 11.29
C LYS A 137 8.32 13.47 12.43
N GLU A 138 7.59 12.83 13.34
CA GLU A 138 8.14 12.00 14.41
C GLU A 138 8.97 10.86 13.84
N GLN A 139 8.50 10.21 12.78
CA GLN A 139 9.19 9.10 12.13
C GLN A 139 10.32 9.52 11.17
N GLN A 140 10.54 10.81 10.92
CA GLN A 140 11.81 11.29 10.39
C GLN A 140 12.96 11.18 11.41
N ARG A 141 12.64 10.99 12.70
CA ARG A 141 13.55 10.72 13.81
C ARG A 141 14.68 11.74 13.99
N LYS A 142 14.40 13.00 13.66
CA LYS A 142 15.38 14.09 13.74
C LYS A 142 15.79 14.40 15.17
N ASP A 143 14.84 14.33 16.12
CA ASP A 143 15.04 14.68 17.51
C ASP A 143 15.42 13.45 18.36
N ASP A 144 14.95 12.27 17.96
CA ASP A 144 15.25 10.98 18.59
C ASP A 144 15.41 9.89 17.54
N ALA A 145 16.61 9.32 17.42
CA ALA A 145 16.94 8.28 16.45
C ALA A 145 16.14 6.97 16.66
N LYS A 146 15.60 6.72 17.84
CA LYS A 146 14.70 5.57 18.11
C LYS A 146 13.26 5.88 17.70
N GLY A 147 12.85 7.14 17.79
CA GLY A 147 11.48 7.57 17.59
C GLY A 147 10.52 7.12 18.71
N PRO A 148 9.24 7.51 18.65
CA PRO A 148 8.27 7.22 19.71
C PRO A 148 7.59 5.85 19.56
N TYR A 149 7.82 5.10 18.47
CA TYR A 149 7.15 3.85 18.17
C TYR A 149 8.03 2.64 18.53
N ARG A 150 7.43 1.68 19.25
CA ARG A 150 8.03 0.40 19.63
C ARG A 150 7.03 -0.71 19.40
N PHE A 151 7.49 -1.86 18.88
CA PHE A 151 6.65 -3.01 18.66
C PHE A 151 7.42 -4.32 18.87
N GLN A 152 6.88 -5.20 19.68
CA GLN A 152 7.30 -6.60 19.76
C GLN A 152 6.07 -7.51 19.83
N ARG A 153 6.17 -8.63 19.13
CA ARG A 153 5.22 -9.75 19.21
C ARG A 153 5.95 -11.01 19.63
N LYS A 154 5.35 -11.79 20.50
CA LYS A 154 5.84 -13.14 20.80
C LYS A 154 5.43 -14.05 19.64
N THR A 155 6.39 -14.41 18.81
CA THR A 155 6.17 -15.15 17.55
C THR A 155 7.39 -16.00 17.21
N GLU A 156 7.18 -17.07 16.42
CA GLU A 156 8.27 -17.86 15.84
C GLU A 156 8.74 -17.27 14.49
N ARG A 157 7.98 -16.34 13.91
CA ARG A 157 8.30 -15.68 12.65
C ARG A 157 9.14 -14.43 12.91
N ALA A 158 10.41 -14.47 12.54
CA ALA A 158 11.35 -13.37 12.79
C ALA A 158 10.90 -12.02 12.19
N LEU A 159 10.15 -12.04 11.08
CA LEU A 159 9.66 -10.82 10.42
C LEU A 159 8.34 -10.29 10.98
N ASP A 160 7.71 -11.01 11.90
CA ASP A 160 6.45 -10.58 12.52
C ASP A 160 6.67 -9.74 13.80
N THR A 161 7.92 -9.38 14.08
CA THR A 161 8.34 -8.55 15.21
C THR A 161 9.54 -7.70 14.84
N MET A 162 9.73 -6.56 15.53
CA MET A 162 10.90 -5.71 15.30
C MET A 162 12.11 -6.18 16.09
N THR A 163 13.31 -6.03 15.50
CA THR A 163 14.61 -6.25 16.16
C THR A 163 14.90 -5.21 17.26
N ASN A 164 16.01 -5.35 17.97
CA ASN A 164 16.52 -4.38 18.95
C ASN A 164 15.47 -3.97 19.99
N ASP A 165 14.92 -4.95 20.69
CA ASP A 165 13.88 -4.75 21.71
C ASP A 165 12.65 -3.98 21.18
N GLY A 166 12.33 -4.16 19.90
CA GLY A 166 11.16 -3.54 19.27
C GLY A 166 11.39 -2.16 18.68
N TRP A 167 12.61 -1.65 18.69
CA TRP A 167 12.95 -0.34 18.11
C TRP A 167 13.33 -0.43 16.62
N GLY A 168 13.61 -1.65 16.12
CA GLY A 168 14.14 -1.88 14.78
C GLY A 168 15.62 -1.55 14.66
N ASN A 169 16.17 -1.77 13.46
CA ASN A 169 17.56 -1.46 13.19
C ASN A 169 17.81 0.06 13.19
N PRO A 170 19.01 0.51 13.59
CA PRO A 170 19.34 1.93 13.67
C PRO A 170 19.20 2.63 12.32
N VAL A 171 18.76 3.88 12.34
CA VAL A 171 18.71 4.76 11.18
C VAL A 171 19.50 6.05 11.43
N LYS A 172 20.08 6.60 10.37
CA LYS A 172 20.60 7.97 10.37
C LYS A 172 19.52 8.88 9.82
N PRO A 173 19.01 9.86 10.59
CA PRO A 173 18.00 10.80 10.11
C PRO A 173 18.52 11.58 8.90
N VAL A 174 17.87 11.43 7.76
CA VAL A 174 18.25 12.04 6.48
C VAL A 174 17.09 12.74 5.78
N GLY A 175 15.96 12.87 6.46
CA GLY A 175 14.74 13.47 5.93
C GLY A 175 13.73 12.45 5.37
N LEU A 176 14.08 11.16 5.33
CA LEU A 176 13.14 10.07 5.05
C LEU A 176 12.32 9.72 6.28
N ILE A 177 11.16 9.10 6.05
CA ILE A 177 10.23 8.63 7.09
C ILE A 177 10.53 7.14 7.34
N ALA A 178 10.76 6.76 8.61
CA ALA A 178 10.97 5.37 8.98
C ALA A 178 9.63 4.61 9.00
N SER A 179 9.58 3.43 8.39
CA SER A 179 8.51 2.44 8.49
C SER A 179 9.00 1.25 9.29
N ALA A 180 8.22 0.81 10.26
CA ALA A 180 8.57 -0.37 11.05
C ALA A 180 8.28 -1.65 10.28
N PHE A 181 7.20 -1.63 9.50
CA PHE A 181 6.74 -2.76 8.71
C PHE A 181 6.54 -2.37 7.24
N ARG A 182 6.55 -3.38 6.39
CA ARG A 182 6.25 -3.34 4.96
C ARG A 182 4.75 -3.50 4.73
N PRO A 183 4.24 -3.21 3.53
CA PRO A 183 2.84 -3.50 3.18
C PRO A 183 2.45 -5.00 3.28
N SER A 184 3.43 -5.88 3.38
CA SER A 184 3.26 -7.32 3.63
C SER A 184 3.12 -7.69 5.11
N ASP A 185 3.07 -6.71 6.01
CA ASP A 185 3.11 -6.86 7.47
C ASP A 185 4.44 -7.42 8.01
N ASP A 186 5.48 -7.55 7.18
CA ASP A 186 6.82 -7.97 7.57
C ASP A 186 7.66 -6.78 8.07
N ALA A 187 8.44 -6.98 9.13
CA ALA A 187 9.36 -5.97 9.65
C ALA A 187 10.42 -5.56 8.62
N THR A 188 10.68 -4.27 8.51
CA THR A 188 11.75 -3.74 7.65
C THR A 188 13.13 -4.12 8.17
N THR A 189 14.06 -4.40 7.25
CA THR A 189 15.49 -4.56 7.57
C THR A 189 16.14 -3.20 7.77
N PHE A 190 15.98 -2.30 6.81
CA PHE A 190 16.36 -0.89 6.93
C PHE A 190 15.10 -0.05 6.93
N GLN A 191 14.89 0.72 7.99
CA GLN A 191 13.57 1.31 8.26
C GLN A 191 13.11 2.39 7.26
N PHE A 192 13.98 2.91 6.39
CA PHE A 192 13.54 3.81 5.32
C PHE A 192 13.10 2.99 4.10
N LEU A 193 11.87 2.52 4.13
CA LEU A 193 11.23 1.81 3.03
C LEU A 193 10.95 2.80 1.88
N VAL A 194 11.68 2.62 0.77
CA VAL A 194 11.71 3.59 -0.34
C VAL A 194 10.37 3.72 -1.04
N PRO A 195 9.66 2.63 -1.44
CA PRO A 195 8.36 2.77 -2.11
C PRO A 195 7.33 3.50 -1.25
N SER A 196 7.27 3.22 0.06
CA SER A 196 6.35 3.90 0.97
C SER A 196 6.70 5.38 1.17
N ASN A 197 7.98 5.75 1.13
CA ASN A 197 8.40 7.15 1.16
C ASN A 197 7.98 7.91 -0.10
N PHE A 198 8.06 7.31 -1.30
CA PHE A 198 7.49 7.87 -2.51
C PHE A 198 5.98 8.08 -2.38
N PHE A 199 5.27 7.09 -1.88
CA PHE A 199 3.82 7.17 -1.67
C PHE A 199 3.43 8.24 -0.64
N ALA A 200 4.26 8.47 0.40
CA ALA A 200 4.07 9.59 1.34
C ALA A 200 4.17 10.95 0.63
N VAL A 201 5.15 11.15 -0.26
CA VAL A 201 5.29 12.38 -1.05
C VAL A 201 4.03 12.64 -1.88
N THR A 202 3.58 11.65 -2.64
CA THR A 202 2.40 11.75 -3.51
C THR A 202 1.13 12.03 -2.69
N SER A 203 0.98 11.35 -1.54
CA SER A 203 -0.18 11.52 -0.65
C SER A 203 -0.19 12.90 0.01
N LEU A 204 0.94 13.40 0.49
CA LEU A 204 1.06 14.74 1.07
C LEU A 204 0.74 15.85 0.05
N ARG A 205 1.14 15.69 -1.21
CA ARG A 205 0.79 16.64 -2.29
C ARG A 205 -0.71 16.64 -2.57
N LYS A 206 -1.36 15.47 -2.58
CA LYS A 206 -2.82 15.35 -2.71
C LYS A 206 -3.55 15.98 -1.53
N ALA A 207 -3.08 15.74 -0.30
CA ALA A 207 -3.62 16.38 0.90
C ALA A 207 -3.50 17.90 0.84
N ALA A 208 -2.33 18.43 0.40
CA ALA A 208 -2.13 19.87 0.24
C ALA A 208 -3.11 20.50 -0.77
N GLU A 209 -3.40 19.82 -1.88
CA GLU A 209 -4.38 20.27 -2.86
C GLU A 209 -5.79 20.34 -2.27
N ILE A 210 -6.22 19.31 -1.53
CA ILE A 210 -7.54 19.29 -0.85
C ILE A 210 -7.61 20.44 0.16
N LEU A 211 -6.59 20.59 1.01
CA LEU A 211 -6.53 21.63 2.04
C LEU A 211 -6.61 23.05 1.47
N ASN A 212 -5.95 23.30 0.34
CA ASN A 212 -6.02 24.60 -0.34
C ASN A 212 -7.36 24.82 -1.04
N THR A 213 -7.86 23.81 -1.76
CA THR A 213 -9.00 23.94 -2.65
C THR A 213 -10.33 23.85 -1.91
N VAL A 214 -10.47 22.89 -0.99
CA VAL A 214 -11.70 22.58 -0.29
C VAL A 214 -11.76 23.26 1.08
N ASN A 215 -10.81 22.96 1.94
CA ASN A 215 -10.86 23.38 3.35
C ASN A 215 -10.42 24.84 3.57
N LYS A 216 -9.75 25.47 2.60
CA LYS A 216 -9.18 26.81 2.74
C LYS A 216 -8.23 26.92 3.94
N LYS A 217 -7.36 25.94 4.12
CA LYS A 217 -6.34 25.83 5.18
C LYS A 217 -4.92 25.94 4.62
N PRO A 218 -4.51 27.11 4.07
CA PRO A 218 -3.23 27.24 3.36
C PRO A 218 -2.00 26.99 4.25
N ALA A 219 -2.08 27.27 5.55
CA ALA A 219 -0.98 26.99 6.48
C ALA A 219 -0.70 25.49 6.57
N LEU A 220 -1.72 24.66 6.78
CA LEU A 220 -1.60 23.22 6.85
C LEU A 220 -1.19 22.61 5.50
N ALA A 221 -1.71 23.13 4.40
CA ALA A 221 -1.31 22.74 3.04
C ALA A 221 0.18 23.01 2.78
N LYS A 222 0.70 24.17 3.27
CA LYS A 222 2.12 24.50 3.18
C LYS A 222 2.99 23.51 3.97
N GLU A 223 2.53 23.07 5.15
CA GLU A 223 3.25 22.06 5.93
C GLU A 223 3.31 20.72 5.20
N CYS A 224 2.20 20.26 4.59
CA CYS A 224 2.17 19.05 3.75
C CYS A 224 3.17 19.17 2.59
N THR A 225 3.16 20.28 1.88
CA THR A 225 4.07 20.53 0.75
C THR A 225 5.53 20.54 1.19
N ALA A 226 5.84 21.23 2.29
CA ALA A 226 7.21 21.33 2.80
C ALA A 226 7.77 19.96 3.20
N LEU A 227 6.95 19.12 3.87
CA LEU A 227 7.35 17.76 4.22
C LEU A 227 7.53 16.89 2.96
N ALA A 228 6.61 16.97 1.99
CA ALA A 228 6.74 16.27 0.72
C ALA A 228 8.03 16.64 -0.02
N ASP A 229 8.37 17.92 -0.09
CA ASP A 229 9.59 18.42 -0.75
C ASP A 229 10.87 17.93 -0.04
N GLU A 230 10.84 17.87 1.29
CA GLU A 230 11.96 17.35 2.07
C GLU A 230 12.17 15.86 1.83
N VAL A 231 11.11 15.05 1.89
CA VAL A 231 11.18 13.60 1.64
C VAL A 231 11.60 13.33 0.20
N GLU A 232 11.05 14.04 -0.79
CA GLU A 232 11.44 13.88 -2.19
C GLU A 232 12.92 14.19 -2.42
N LYS A 233 13.45 15.25 -1.78
CA LYS A 233 14.88 15.59 -1.84
C LYS A 233 15.74 14.48 -1.22
N ALA A 234 15.29 13.90 -0.11
CA ALA A 234 15.98 12.79 0.54
C ALA A 234 15.95 11.52 -0.32
N LEU A 235 14.81 11.18 -0.96
CA LEU A 235 14.70 10.08 -1.89
C LEU A 235 15.68 10.21 -3.06
N LYS A 236 15.76 11.39 -3.70
CA LYS A 236 16.70 11.65 -4.80
C LYS A 236 18.16 11.43 -4.38
N LYS A 237 18.49 11.65 -3.12
CA LYS A 237 19.87 11.55 -2.61
C LYS A 237 20.22 10.15 -2.09
N TYR A 238 19.30 9.48 -1.41
CA TYR A 238 19.60 8.27 -0.64
C TYR A 238 18.97 6.99 -1.18
N ALA A 239 17.91 7.10 -2.01
CA ALA A 239 17.21 5.94 -2.52
C ALA A 239 17.79 5.38 -3.83
N VAL A 240 18.68 6.13 -4.50
CA VAL A 240 19.26 5.74 -5.79
C VAL A 240 20.62 5.11 -5.57
N CYS A 241 20.86 3.94 -6.16
CA CYS A 241 22.16 3.27 -6.18
C CYS A 241 22.62 2.95 -7.60
N ASN A 242 23.92 2.71 -7.78
CA ASN A 242 24.51 2.25 -9.03
C ASN A 242 24.65 0.73 -8.99
N HIS A 243 23.82 0.02 -9.74
CA HIS A 243 23.93 -1.43 -9.90
C HIS A 243 24.84 -1.76 -11.10
N PRO A 244 25.80 -2.71 -10.99
CA PRO A 244 26.78 -2.97 -12.04
C PRO A 244 26.15 -3.41 -13.37
N LYS A 245 25.01 -4.10 -13.34
CA LYS A 245 24.32 -4.64 -14.51
C LYS A 245 23.23 -3.70 -15.05
N TYR A 246 22.54 -2.97 -14.17
CA TYR A 246 21.34 -2.18 -14.54
C TYR A 246 21.59 -0.67 -14.56
N GLY A 247 22.73 -0.20 -14.09
CA GLY A 247 22.99 1.23 -13.92
C GLY A 247 22.28 1.79 -12.69
N LYS A 248 21.76 3.02 -12.77
CA LYS A 248 21.01 3.62 -11.63
C LYS A 248 19.67 2.94 -11.45
N ILE A 249 19.43 2.43 -10.23
CA ILE A 249 18.16 1.84 -9.79
C ILE A 249 17.73 2.43 -8.44
N TYR A 250 16.46 2.25 -8.07
CA TYR A 250 16.00 2.50 -6.70
C TYR A 250 16.31 1.28 -5.82
N ALA A 251 16.82 1.55 -4.60
CA ALA A 251 16.87 0.55 -3.54
C ALA A 251 15.46 0.33 -2.96
N PHE A 252 15.20 -0.83 -2.38
CA PHE A 252 13.94 -1.13 -1.71
C PHE A 252 13.89 -0.51 -0.30
N GLU A 253 14.98 -0.68 0.47
CA GLU A 253 15.15 -0.08 1.79
C GLU A 253 16.53 0.56 1.92
N VAL A 254 16.64 1.62 2.73
CA VAL A 254 17.90 2.26 3.09
C VAL A 254 17.91 2.64 4.57
N ASP A 255 19.10 2.87 5.16
CA ASP A 255 19.26 3.22 6.57
C ASP A 255 19.78 4.65 6.83
N GLY A 256 20.16 5.36 5.77
CA GLY A 256 20.78 6.69 5.85
C GLY A 256 22.27 6.67 6.17
N PHE A 257 22.85 5.55 6.60
CA PHE A 257 24.31 5.39 6.80
C PHE A 257 25.04 5.02 5.50
N GLY A 258 24.30 4.60 4.48
CA GLY A 258 24.82 4.20 3.17
C GLY A 258 24.54 2.75 2.84
N ASN A 259 23.91 1.98 3.71
CA ASN A 259 23.47 0.63 3.41
C ASN A 259 22.16 0.64 2.62
N GLN A 260 22.01 -0.33 1.72
CA GLN A 260 20.90 -0.46 0.79
C GLN A 260 20.48 -1.92 0.67
N LEU A 261 19.19 -2.18 0.74
CA LEU A 261 18.61 -3.50 0.46
C LEU A 261 18.08 -3.49 -0.97
N LEU A 262 18.64 -4.38 -1.81
CA LEU A 262 18.28 -4.52 -3.22
C LEU A 262 17.39 -5.74 -3.39
N MET A 263 16.10 -5.51 -3.46
CA MET A 263 15.04 -6.48 -3.71
C MET A 263 13.77 -5.74 -4.16
N ASP A 264 12.71 -6.44 -4.40
CA ASP A 264 11.34 -5.94 -4.35
C ASP A 264 10.45 -6.94 -3.64
N ASP A 265 9.37 -6.47 -3.04
CA ASP A 265 8.28 -7.24 -2.45
C ASP A 265 7.02 -7.00 -3.28
N ALA A 266 6.20 -8.03 -3.47
CA ALA A 266 5.01 -7.91 -4.31
C ALA A 266 3.94 -6.97 -3.76
N ASN A 267 3.89 -6.76 -2.44
CA ASN A 267 2.84 -5.97 -1.80
C ASN A 267 3.01 -4.47 -2.06
N VAL A 268 1.94 -3.82 -2.47
CA VAL A 268 1.95 -2.41 -2.88
C VAL A 268 1.77 -1.48 -1.68
N PRO A 269 2.66 -0.49 -1.48
CA PRO A 269 3.68 0.06 -2.38
C PRO A 269 4.94 -0.83 -2.53
N SER A 270 5.34 -1.04 -3.77
CA SER A 270 6.54 -1.76 -4.18
C SER A 270 7.30 -0.97 -5.24
N LEU A 271 8.53 -1.37 -5.56
CA LEU A 271 9.30 -0.66 -6.58
C LEU A 271 8.67 -0.77 -7.97
N ILE A 272 8.11 -1.94 -8.31
CA ILE A 272 7.42 -2.11 -9.59
C ILE A 272 6.13 -1.29 -9.66
N ALA A 273 5.49 -1.00 -8.53
CA ALA A 273 4.22 -0.28 -8.44
C ALA A 273 4.36 1.26 -8.44
N LEU A 274 5.57 1.82 -8.40
CA LEU A 274 5.76 3.29 -8.30
C LEU A 274 4.93 4.10 -9.31
N PRO A 275 4.86 3.76 -10.61
CA PRO A 275 4.01 4.51 -11.54
C PRO A 275 2.51 4.31 -11.31
N TYR A 276 2.07 3.16 -10.83
CA TYR A 276 0.67 2.88 -10.48
C TYR A 276 0.16 3.80 -9.37
N LEU A 277 0.99 4.10 -8.39
CA LEU A 277 0.67 5.04 -7.31
C LEU A 277 0.82 6.52 -7.73
N GLY A 278 1.42 6.78 -8.89
CA GLY A 278 1.69 8.12 -9.41
C GLY A 278 2.95 8.75 -8.81
N ASP A 279 3.85 7.93 -8.28
CA ASP A 279 5.07 8.37 -7.59
C ASP A 279 6.17 8.77 -8.56
N VAL A 280 6.32 8.02 -9.64
CA VAL A 280 7.24 8.31 -10.73
C VAL A 280 6.56 8.10 -12.09
N LYS A 281 7.11 8.69 -13.15
CA LYS A 281 6.63 8.40 -14.51
C LYS A 281 7.11 7.02 -14.95
N VAL A 282 6.27 6.30 -15.68
CA VAL A 282 6.65 5.01 -16.27
C VAL A 282 7.88 5.12 -17.17
N THR A 283 8.11 6.30 -17.78
CA THR A 283 9.26 6.59 -18.65
C THR A 283 10.51 7.06 -17.91
N ASP A 284 10.45 7.16 -16.56
CA ASP A 284 11.63 7.55 -15.77
C ASP A 284 12.76 6.53 -15.98
N PRO A 285 13.99 6.97 -16.34
CA PRO A 285 15.08 6.05 -16.66
C PRO A 285 15.53 5.19 -15.48
N ILE A 286 15.49 5.75 -14.24
CA ILE A 286 15.87 5.00 -13.04
C ILE A 286 14.79 3.94 -12.76
N TYR A 287 13.52 4.30 -12.91
CA TYR A 287 12.43 3.35 -12.78
C TYR A 287 12.52 2.23 -13.83
N GLN A 288 12.81 2.55 -15.10
CA GLN A 288 12.95 1.53 -16.15
C GLN A 288 14.09 0.55 -15.86
N ASN A 289 15.19 1.02 -15.32
CA ASN A 289 16.28 0.16 -14.86
C ASN A 289 15.85 -0.66 -13.64
N THR A 290 15.19 -0.06 -12.68
CA THR A 290 14.63 -0.73 -11.49
C THR A 290 13.65 -1.82 -11.90
N ARG A 291 12.74 -1.55 -12.84
CA ARG A 291 11.77 -2.51 -13.36
C ARG A 291 12.46 -3.75 -13.99
N LYS A 292 13.58 -3.55 -14.71
CA LYS A 292 14.39 -4.65 -15.25
C LYS A 292 15.06 -5.45 -14.15
N PHE A 293 15.59 -4.78 -13.12
CA PHE A 293 16.20 -5.41 -11.96
C PHE A 293 15.20 -6.27 -11.17
N VAL A 294 14.08 -5.69 -10.76
CA VAL A 294 13.11 -6.39 -9.90
C VAL A 294 12.42 -7.56 -10.61
N TRP A 295 12.36 -7.53 -11.95
CA TRP A 295 11.84 -8.63 -12.78
C TRP A 295 12.97 -9.48 -13.37
N SER A 296 13.94 -9.87 -12.54
CA SER A 296 15.07 -10.72 -12.89
C SER A 296 15.57 -11.51 -11.70
N GLU A 297 16.38 -12.53 -11.92
CA GLU A 297 16.99 -13.36 -10.88
C GLU A 297 17.96 -12.59 -9.95
N ASP A 298 18.30 -11.36 -10.28
CA ASP A 298 19.08 -10.48 -9.38
C ASP A 298 18.21 -9.92 -8.23
N ASN A 299 16.86 -9.98 -8.35
CA ASN A 299 15.94 -9.82 -7.22
C ASN A 299 15.74 -11.17 -6.54
N PRO A 300 16.12 -11.34 -5.25
CA PRO A 300 16.04 -12.63 -4.55
C PRO A 300 14.60 -13.18 -4.40
N TYR A 301 13.59 -12.32 -4.62
CA TYR A 301 12.17 -12.71 -4.56
C TYR A 301 11.48 -12.73 -5.92
N PHE A 302 12.25 -12.64 -7.01
CA PHE A 302 11.74 -12.99 -8.33
C PHE A 302 11.81 -14.49 -8.53
N PHE A 303 10.68 -15.09 -8.88
CA PHE A 303 10.58 -16.52 -9.12
C PHE A 303 10.10 -16.80 -10.53
N LYS A 304 10.64 -17.85 -11.13
CA LYS A 304 10.28 -18.32 -12.46
C LYS A 304 10.23 -19.83 -12.48
N GLY A 305 9.14 -20.37 -13.02
CA GLY A 305 8.93 -21.82 -13.12
C GLY A 305 7.96 -22.18 -14.24
N SER A 306 7.48 -23.42 -14.20
CA SER A 306 6.58 -23.96 -15.24
C SER A 306 5.16 -23.36 -15.20
N ALA A 307 4.68 -22.87 -14.05
CA ALA A 307 3.38 -22.24 -13.93
C ALA A 307 3.42 -20.74 -14.28
N GLY A 308 4.53 -20.04 -13.98
CA GLY A 308 4.64 -18.62 -14.25
C GLY A 308 5.92 -17.99 -13.74
N GLU A 309 6.00 -16.66 -13.88
CA GLU A 309 7.08 -15.84 -13.34
C GLU A 309 6.50 -14.58 -12.65
N GLY A 310 7.14 -14.16 -11.57
CA GLY A 310 6.70 -12.97 -10.83
C GLY A 310 7.49 -12.75 -9.55
N ILE A 311 7.13 -11.67 -8.86
CA ILE A 311 7.74 -11.32 -7.59
C ILE A 311 6.88 -11.91 -6.46
N GLY A 312 7.54 -12.47 -5.47
CA GLY A 312 6.96 -12.90 -4.20
C GLY A 312 7.34 -11.95 -3.07
N GLY A 313 7.80 -12.52 -1.98
CA GLY A 313 8.27 -11.78 -0.81
C GLY A 313 8.64 -12.73 0.33
N PRO A 314 9.30 -12.25 1.37
CA PRO A 314 9.65 -13.08 2.52
C PRO A 314 8.42 -13.52 3.32
N HIS A 315 7.30 -12.83 3.19
CA HIS A 315 6.06 -13.09 3.93
C HIS A 315 5.57 -14.54 3.78
N ILE A 316 5.49 -15.03 2.55
CA ILE A 316 5.08 -16.42 2.25
C ILE A 316 6.28 -17.34 2.04
N GLY A 317 7.44 -16.78 1.70
CA GLY A 317 8.68 -17.53 1.49
C GLY A 317 9.01 -17.74 0.01
N TYR A 318 9.99 -18.65 -0.21
CA TYR A 318 10.55 -18.89 -1.53
C TYR A 318 9.59 -19.64 -2.46
N ASP A 319 9.76 -19.40 -3.76
CA ASP A 319 9.05 -20.05 -4.86
C ASP A 319 7.54 -19.72 -4.95
N MET A 320 7.05 -18.81 -4.10
CA MET A 320 5.66 -18.38 -4.07
C MET A 320 5.53 -17.00 -4.75
N ILE A 321 4.83 -16.98 -5.88
CA ILE A 321 4.57 -15.78 -6.68
C ILE A 321 3.26 -15.14 -6.21
N TRP A 322 3.26 -13.82 -6.01
CA TRP A 322 2.04 -13.07 -5.76
C TRP A 322 1.44 -12.57 -7.07
N PRO A 323 0.19 -12.90 -7.40
CA PRO A 323 -0.51 -12.37 -8.58
C PRO A 323 -0.46 -10.84 -8.68
N MET A 324 -0.42 -10.14 -7.52
CA MET A 324 -0.30 -8.69 -7.45
C MET A 324 0.92 -8.15 -8.21
N SER A 325 2.05 -8.84 -8.17
CA SER A 325 3.26 -8.42 -8.89
C SER A 325 3.07 -8.50 -10.41
N ILE A 326 2.37 -9.53 -10.89
CA ILE A 326 2.04 -9.71 -12.31
C ILE A 326 1.07 -8.61 -12.76
N MET A 327 0.08 -8.27 -11.91
CA MET A 327 -0.83 -7.16 -12.16
C MET A 327 -0.07 -5.82 -12.23
N MET A 328 0.86 -5.56 -11.29
CA MET A 328 1.67 -4.34 -11.32
C MET A 328 2.56 -4.26 -12.57
N LYS A 329 3.10 -5.40 -13.04
CA LYS A 329 3.82 -5.45 -14.31
C LYS A 329 2.92 -5.03 -15.48
N ALA A 330 1.67 -5.50 -15.52
CA ALA A 330 0.70 -5.12 -16.54
C ALA A 330 0.28 -3.64 -16.42
N PHE A 331 -0.03 -3.15 -15.21
CA PHE A 331 -0.41 -1.76 -14.96
C PHE A 331 0.64 -0.75 -15.41
N THR A 332 1.92 -1.12 -15.28
CA THR A 332 3.07 -0.26 -15.59
C THR A 332 3.69 -0.54 -16.95
N SER A 333 3.06 -1.40 -17.76
CA SER A 333 3.49 -1.71 -19.11
C SER A 333 2.88 -0.75 -20.14
N GLN A 334 3.68 -0.40 -21.15
CA GLN A 334 3.24 0.28 -22.37
C GLN A 334 3.20 -0.66 -23.59
N ASN A 335 3.45 -1.95 -23.36
CA ASN A 335 3.53 -2.98 -24.41
C ASN A 335 2.33 -3.94 -24.30
N ASP A 336 1.47 -3.95 -25.31
CA ASP A 336 0.26 -4.78 -25.34
C ASP A 336 0.57 -6.28 -25.29
N ALA A 337 1.68 -6.74 -25.88
CA ALA A 337 2.08 -8.15 -25.81
C ALA A 337 2.46 -8.55 -24.37
N GLU A 338 3.16 -7.66 -23.62
CA GLU A 338 3.48 -7.89 -22.21
C GLU A 338 2.21 -7.90 -21.35
N ILE A 339 1.29 -6.96 -21.58
CA ILE A 339 -0.01 -6.91 -20.87
C ILE A 339 -0.80 -8.20 -21.11
N LYS A 340 -0.90 -8.64 -22.35
CA LYS A 340 -1.56 -9.89 -22.73
C LYS A 340 -0.94 -11.10 -22.01
N THR A 341 0.39 -11.19 -22.00
CA THR A 341 1.12 -12.27 -21.31
C THR A 341 0.83 -12.28 -19.80
N CYS A 342 0.83 -11.11 -19.16
CA CYS A 342 0.51 -10.99 -17.74
C CYS A 342 -0.92 -11.46 -17.43
N ILE A 343 -1.92 -11.01 -18.21
CA ILE A 343 -3.32 -11.39 -17.98
C ILE A 343 -3.51 -12.90 -18.21
N LYS A 344 -2.94 -13.44 -19.29
CA LYS A 344 -3.00 -14.88 -19.52
C LYS A 344 -2.40 -15.68 -18.38
N MET A 345 -1.24 -15.28 -17.87
CA MET A 345 -0.60 -15.92 -16.73
C MET A 345 -1.49 -15.90 -15.49
N LEU A 346 -2.17 -14.77 -15.21
CA LEU A 346 -3.12 -14.64 -14.10
C LEU A 346 -4.31 -15.60 -14.26
N MET A 347 -4.82 -15.76 -15.50
CA MET A 347 -5.92 -16.69 -15.78
C MET A 347 -5.47 -18.17 -15.68
N ASP A 348 -4.26 -18.49 -16.13
CA ASP A 348 -3.73 -19.85 -16.12
C ASP A 348 -3.32 -20.32 -14.70
N THR A 349 -3.20 -19.41 -13.74
CA THR A 349 -2.74 -19.70 -12.37
C THR A 349 -3.82 -19.56 -11.29
N ASP A 350 -5.10 -19.47 -11.68
CA ASP A 350 -6.24 -19.43 -10.76
C ASP A 350 -6.61 -20.81 -10.18
N ALA A 351 -5.89 -21.86 -10.55
CA ALA A 351 -6.11 -23.24 -10.13
C ALA A 351 -7.54 -23.77 -10.41
N GLY A 352 -8.28 -23.15 -11.34
CA GLY A 352 -9.66 -23.45 -11.66
C GLY A 352 -10.68 -22.95 -10.63
N THR A 353 -10.28 -22.06 -9.74
CA THR A 353 -11.16 -21.45 -8.71
C THR A 353 -11.92 -20.23 -9.21
N GLY A 354 -11.44 -19.58 -10.27
CA GLY A 354 -11.94 -18.31 -10.78
C GLY A 354 -11.57 -17.11 -9.90
N PHE A 355 -10.62 -17.27 -8.95
CA PHE A 355 -10.18 -16.22 -8.03
C PHE A 355 -8.66 -16.04 -8.04
N MET A 356 -8.23 -14.82 -7.76
CA MET A 356 -6.83 -14.54 -7.47
C MET A 356 -6.51 -14.97 -6.04
N HIS A 357 -5.54 -15.86 -5.91
CA HIS A 357 -4.99 -16.32 -4.63
C HIS A 357 -4.09 -15.24 -4.01
N GLU A 358 -3.71 -15.38 -2.75
CA GLU A 358 -2.68 -14.55 -2.13
C GLU A 358 -1.32 -14.79 -2.82
N SER A 359 -0.92 -16.05 -2.96
CA SER A 359 0.26 -16.47 -3.72
C SER A 359 0.08 -17.86 -4.30
N PHE A 360 0.87 -18.21 -5.31
CA PHE A 360 0.91 -19.55 -5.90
C PHE A 360 2.36 -20.00 -6.16
N ASN A 361 2.61 -21.31 -6.12
CA ASN A 361 3.93 -21.85 -6.38
C ASN A 361 4.31 -21.73 -7.87
N LYS A 362 5.53 -21.27 -8.15
CA LYS A 362 6.05 -21.05 -9.52
C LYS A 362 5.94 -22.27 -10.46
N ASN A 363 5.86 -23.48 -9.91
CA ASN A 363 5.79 -24.72 -10.69
C ASN A 363 4.44 -25.44 -10.63
N ASP A 364 3.64 -25.14 -9.61
CA ASP A 364 2.31 -25.77 -9.40
C ASP A 364 1.31 -24.73 -8.92
N PRO A 365 0.40 -24.24 -9.78
CA PRO A 365 -0.59 -23.24 -9.41
C PRO A 365 -1.64 -23.77 -8.40
N LYS A 366 -1.74 -25.10 -8.21
CA LYS A 366 -2.63 -25.70 -7.19
C LYS A 366 -2.06 -25.62 -5.78
N ASN A 367 -0.76 -25.40 -5.67
CA ASN A 367 -0.09 -25.09 -4.39
C ASN A 367 -0.13 -23.57 -4.17
N PHE A 368 -1.19 -23.10 -3.53
CA PHE A 368 -1.45 -21.69 -3.26
C PHE A 368 -1.74 -21.42 -1.80
N THR A 369 -1.52 -20.17 -1.37
CA THR A 369 -1.97 -19.66 -0.08
C THR A 369 -3.25 -18.87 -0.29
N ARG A 370 -4.19 -18.93 0.67
CA ARG A 370 -5.53 -18.32 0.63
C ARG A 370 -6.22 -18.52 -0.73
N ALA A 371 -7.25 -19.32 -0.76
CA ALA A 371 -8.01 -19.60 -1.99
C ALA A 371 -8.59 -18.34 -2.65
N TRP A 372 -8.79 -17.30 -1.88
CA TRP A 372 -9.34 -16.01 -2.29
C TRP A 372 -8.68 -14.88 -1.49
N PHE A 373 -8.10 -13.90 -2.16
CA PHE A 373 -7.50 -12.73 -1.54
C PHE A 373 -8.17 -11.45 -2.07
N ALA A 374 -8.92 -10.76 -1.22
CA ALA A 374 -9.83 -9.70 -1.63
C ALA A 374 -9.14 -8.57 -2.41
N TRP A 375 -8.01 -8.09 -1.91
CA TRP A 375 -7.28 -7.01 -2.56
C TRP A 375 -6.84 -7.40 -3.98
N GLN A 376 -6.29 -8.59 -4.18
CA GLN A 376 -5.86 -9.02 -5.52
C GLN A 376 -7.02 -9.23 -6.49
N ASN A 377 -8.16 -9.73 -6.01
CA ASN A 377 -9.36 -9.88 -6.84
C ASN A 377 -9.89 -8.52 -7.31
N THR A 378 -9.93 -7.52 -6.42
CA THR A 378 -10.34 -6.16 -6.81
C THR A 378 -9.30 -5.47 -7.70
N LEU A 379 -8.01 -5.71 -7.46
CA LEU A 379 -6.92 -5.19 -8.29
C LEU A 379 -6.95 -5.77 -9.71
N PHE A 380 -7.29 -7.06 -9.86
CA PHE A 380 -7.49 -7.66 -11.17
C PHE A 380 -8.68 -7.01 -11.90
N GLY A 381 -9.81 -6.81 -11.18
CA GLY A 381 -10.95 -6.07 -11.71
C GLY A 381 -10.58 -4.64 -12.14
N GLU A 382 -9.74 -3.94 -11.36
CA GLU A 382 -9.23 -2.61 -11.72
C GLU A 382 -8.40 -2.65 -13.01
N LEU A 383 -7.52 -3.65 -13.17
CA LEU A 383 -6.71 -3.82 -14.38
C LEU A 383 -7.60 -3.99 -15.63
N ILE A 384 -8.64 -4.83 -15.54
CA ILE A 384 -9.59 -5.03 -16.65
C ILE A 384 -10.33 -3.73 -16.95
N LEU A 385 -10.87 -3.03 -15.94
CA LEU A 385 -11.57 -1.76 -16.13
C LEU A 385 -10.65 -0.69 -16.73
N LYS A 386 -9.39 -0.61 -16.32
CA LYS A 386 -8.40 0.29 -16.92
C LYS A 386 -8.26 0.01 -18.43
N LEU A 387 -8.07 -1.24 -18.81
CA LEU A 387 -7.88 -1.62 -20.20
C LEU A 387 -9.14 -1.34 -21.05
N VAL A 388 -10.33 -1.59 -20.51
CA VAL A 388 -11.60 -1.23 -21.16
C VAL A 388 -11.69 0.29 -21.36
N ASN A 389 -11.37 1.09 -20.34
CA ASN A 389 -11.39 2.55 -20.41
C ASN A 389 -10.34 3.12 -21.39
N GLU A 390 -9.24 2.39 -21.61
CA GLU A 390 -8.21 2.72 -22.61
C GLU A 390 -8.54 2.24 -24.01
N GLY A 391 -9.72 1.65 -24.23
CA GLY A 391 -10.16 1.15 -25.54
C GLY A 391 -9.49 -0.17 -25.96
N LYS A 392 -8.88 -0.91 -25.03
CA LYS A 392 -8.15 -2.17 -25.32
C LYS A 392 -9.03 -3.43 -25.21
N VAL A 393 -10.32 -3.31 -25.56
CA VAL A 393 -11.27 -4.43 -25.53
C VAL A 393 -10.84 -5.55 -26.48
N ASP A 394 -10.34 -5.21 -27.69
CA ASP A 394 -9.87 -6.20 -28.65
C ASP A 394 -8.65 -6.99 -28.13
N LEU A 395 -7.77 -6.31 -27.37
CA LEU A 395 -6.66 -6.98 -26.68
C LEU A 395 -7.19 -8.01 -25.70
N LEU A 396 -8.16 -7.64 -24.85
CA LEU A 396 -8.78 -8.55 -23.89
C LEU A 396 -9.44 -9.75 -24.57
N ASN A 397 -10.22 -9.51 -25.62
CA ASN A 397 -10.90 -10.57 -26.39
C ASN A 397 -9.92 -11.49 -27.14
N SER A 398 -8.67 -11.07 -27.34
CA SER A 398 -7.64 -11.88 -28.01
C SER A 398 -6.91 -12.85 -27.05
N ILE A 399 -7.19 -12.79 -25.73
CA ILE A 399 -6.58 -13.68 -24.73
C ILE A 399 -7.38 -14.97 -24.72
N GLN A 400 -6.73 -16.08 -25.06
CA GLN A 400 -7.30 -17.41 -25.06
C GLN A 400 -6.58 -18.28 -24.04
#